data_6c963edc792aae32090a9a6b2f61442a
#
_entry.id   6c963edc792aae32090a9a6b2f61442a
#
_cell.length_a   1.000
_cell.length_b   1.000
_cell.length_c   1.000
_cell.angle_alpha   90.00
_cell.angle_beta   90.00
_cell.angle_gamma   90.00
#
_symmetry.space_group_name_H-M   'P 1'
#
loop_
_entity.id
_entity.type
_entity.pdbx_description
1 polymer ?
#
loop_
_entity_poly.entity_id
_entity_poly.type
_entity_poly.pdbx_seq_one_letter_code
_entity_poly.pdbx_strand_id
1 'polypeptide(L)'
;TLLASSAASDVYKRQICTQILATYFKVDAVINTGIAGSLKAEINIGDVVLSTDALQHDMDATNFGYEPGVIPGMKVSTFKASEELIEKAEKACKREVPELGVFKGRVVSGDQFVSDKATKNRIADTFHGYCTEMEGAAIAQAAYLNNIPFLIIRAISDKADDSAAMDYDEFERRAIANSVKMLRALVADI
;
A
#
# COMPACT_ATOMS: atom_id res chain seq x y z
N THR A 1 -17.58 -2.25 10.05
CA THR A 1 -16.74 -2.24 11.26
C THR A 1 -15.31 -2.06 10.86
N LEU A 2 -14.72 -0.91 11.18
CA LEU A 2 -13.32 -0.61 10.91
C LEU A 2 -12.49 -1.06 12.12
N LEU A 3 -11.56 -1.99 11.91
CA LEU A 3 -10.55 -2.35 12.90
C LEU A 3 -9.19 -1.92 12.38
N ALA A 4 -8.60 -0.89 13.00
CA ALA A 4 -7.22 -0.50 12.77
C ALA A 4 -6.31 -1.38 13.63
N SER A 5 -5.44 -2.16 13.02
CA SER A 5 -4.42 -2.94 13.71
C SER A 5 -3.05 -2.37 13.38
N SER A 6 -2.38 -1.79 14.36
CA SER A 6 -0.96 -1.45 14.30
C SER A 6 -0.13 -2.64 14.76
N ALA A 7 -0.07 -3.70 13.98
CA ALA A 7 0.85 -4.79 14.27
C ALA A 7 2.10 -4.63 13.42
N ALA A 8 3.25 -4.61 14.08
CA ALA A 8 4.55 -4.56 13.45
C ALA A 8 4.73 -5.66 12.38
N SER A 9 5.28 -5.24 11.26
CA SER A 9 6.01 -5.96 10.23
C SER A 9 5.91 -7.49 10.24
N ASP A 10 4.96 -8.02 9.50
CA ASP A 10 5.06 -9.39 8.98
C ASP A 10 3.93 -9.61 7.96
N VAL A 11 4.27 -9.85 6.72
CA VAL A 11 3.34 -10.11 5.61
C VAL A 11 2.32 -11.18 5.99
N TYR A 12 2.74 -12.24 6.64
CA TYR A 12 1.86 -13.34 7.04
C TYR A 12 0.84 -12.93 8.11
N LYS A 13 1.23 -12.11 9.09
CA LYS A 13 0.31 -11.61 10.12
C LYS A 13 -0.78 -10.74 9.50
N ARG A 14 -0.47 -9.95 8.47
CA ARG A 14 -1.44 -9.08 7.79
C ARG A 14 -2.46 -9.88 6.98
N GLN A 15 -2.03 -10.94 6.30
CA GLN A 15 -2.95 -11.86 5.63
C GLN A 15 -3.87 -12.56 6.61
N ILE A 16 -3.33 -13.09 7.72
CA ILE A 16 -4.12 -13.73 8.78
C ILE A 16 -5.13 -12.74 9.38
N CYS A 17 -4.69 -11.51 9.69
CA CYS A 17 -5.57 -10.47 10.20
C CYS A 17 -6.72 -10.18 9.22
N THR A 18 -6.42 -10.00 7.93
CA THR A 18 -7.43 -9.78 6.89
C THR A 18 -8.41 -10.94 6.80
N GLN A 19 -7.91 -12.19 6.89
CA GLN A 19 -8.77 -13.38 6.88
C GLN A 19 -9.67 -13.44 8.12
N ILE A 20 -9.15 -13.11 9.29
CA ILE A 20 -9.97 -13.03 10.53
C ILE A 20 -11.06 -11.98 10.39
N LEU A 21 -10.72 -10.78 9.87
CA LEU A 21 -11.69 -9.71 9.61
C LEU A 21 -12.81 -10.19 8.66
N ALA A 22 -12.43 -10.86 7.58
CA ALA A 22 -13.37 -11.42 6.61
C ALA A 22 -14.29 -12.49 7.24
N THR A 23 -13.70 -13.44 7.97
CA THR A 23 -14.40 -14.63 8.43
C THR A 23 -15.29 -14.35 9.65
N TYR A 24 -14.74 -13.67 10.66
CA TYR A 24 -15.44 -13.49 11.94
C TYR A 24 -16.17 -12.16 12.04
N PHE A 25 -15.63 -11.09 11.45
CA PHE A 25 -16.23 -9.77 11.57
C PHE A 25 -17.08 -9.37 10.36
N LYS A 26 -17.03 -10.15 9.26
CA LYS A 26 -17.84 -9.92 8.05
C LYS A 26 -17.72 -8.47 7.57
N VAL A 27 -16.52 -7.97 7.50
CA VAL A 27 -16.27 -6.57 7.10
C VAL A 27 -16.67 -6.32 5.64
N ASP A 28 -17.18 -5.13 5.36
CA ASP A 28 -17.64 -4.73 4.03
C ASP A 28 -16.51 -4.20 3.15
N ALA A 29 -15.42 -3.74 3.76
CA ALA A 29 -14.23 -3.25 3.08
C ALA A 29 -12.98 -3.38 3.95
N VAL A 30 -11.80 -3.41 3.31
CA VAL A 30 -10.50 -3.39 3.98
C VAL A 30 -9.73 -2.16 3.54
N ILE A 31 -9.35 -1.30 4.49
CA ILE A 31 -8.48 -0.16 4.24
C ILE A 31 -7.18 -0.38 5.00
N ASN A 32 -6.08 -0.41 4.26
CA ASN A 32 -4.74 -0.51 4.84
C ASN A 32 -4.01 0.82 4.70
N THR A 33 -3.51 1.34 5.83
CA THR A 33 -2.74 2.58 5.85
C THR A 33 -1.38 2.36 6.43
N GLY A 34 -0.42 3.16 5.99
CA GLY A 34 0.96 3.09 6.44
C GLY A 34 1.85 4.05 5.67
N ILE A 35 3.15 3.84 5.81
CA ILE A 35 4.17 4.58 5.08
C ILE A 35 4.76 3.74 3.97
N ALA A 36 5.44 4.37 3.01
CA ALA A 36 6.10 3.70 1.89
C ALA A 36 7.24 4.55 1.33
N GLY A 37 8.21 3.89 0.73
CA GLY A 37 9.24 4.56 -0.07
C GLY A 37 8.73 4.87 -1.49
N SER A 38 9.01 6.08 -1.98
CA SER A 38 8.61 6.50 -3.33
C SER A 38 9.46 5.85 -4.41
N LEU A 39 8.80 5.32 -5.45
CA LEU A 39 9.43 4.83 -6.68
C LEU A 39 9.40 5.87 -7.82
N LYS A 40 8.77 7.03 -7.61
CA LYS A 40 8.63 8.11 -8.58
C LYS A 40 9.33 9.38 -8.11
N ALA A 41 10.02 10.05 -9.02
CA ALA A 41 10.77 11.27 -8.71
C ALA A 41 9.84 12.43 -8.29
N GLU A 42 8.68 12.52 -8.93
CA GLU A 42 7.68 13.58 -8.73
C GLU A 42 6.90 13.46 -7.42
N ILE A 43 6.92 12.31 -6.75
CA ILE A 43 6.21 12.12 -5.48
C ILE A 43 7.14 12.49 -4.33
N ASN A 44 6.79 13.49 -3.56
CA ASN A 44 7.61 14.00 -2.46
C ASN A 44 7.32 13.30 -1.14
N ILE A 45 8.26 13.43 -0.21
CA ILE A 45 8.07 13.01 1.17
C ILE A 45 6.88 13.79 1.75
N GLY A 46 5.93 13.07 2.35
CA GLY A 46 4.66 13.61 2.85
C GLY A 46 3.48 13.43 1.92
N ASP A 47 3.71 13.29 0.63
CA ASP A 47 2.63 13.03 -0.31
C ASP A 47 1.95 11.68 -0.05
N VAL A 48 0.73 11.54 -0.55
CA VAL A 48 -0.11 10.36 -0.35
C VAL A 48 -0.27 9.60 -1.67
N VAL A 49 -0.08 8.29 -1.62
CA VAL A 49 -0.40 7.37 -2.72
C VAL A 49 -1.64 6.56 -2.34
N LEU A 50 -2.67 6.63 -3.18
CA LEU A 50 -3.86 5.78 -3.16
C LEU A 50 -3.66 4.65 -4.18
N SER A 51 -3.74 3.39 -3.76
CA SER A 51 -3.54 2.27 -4.67
C SER A 51 -4.63 2.20 -5.74
N THR A 52 -4.23 2.09 -7.01
CA THR A 52 -5.13 1.62 -8.09
C THR A 52 -5.14 0.10 -8.15
N ASP A 53 -4.01 -0.49 -7.84
CA ASP A 53 -3.81 -1.92 -7.69
C ASP A 53 -2.60 -2.19 -6.79
N ALA A 54 -2.42 -3.47 -6.44
CA ALA A 54 -1.24 -3.93 -5.71
C ALA A 54 -0.74 -5.26 -6.26
N LEU A 55 0.58 -5.48 -6.18
CA LEU A 55 1.23 -6.76 -6.51
C LEU A 55 2.47 -7.00 -5.64
N GLN A 56 2.91 -8.26 -5.59
CA GLN A 56 4.12 -8.68 -4.88
C GLN A 56 5.32 -8.59 -5.83
N HIS A 57 6.26 -7.68 -5.58
CA HIS A 57 7.43 -7.46 -6.46
C HIS A 57 8.54 -8.49 -6.24
N ASP A 58 8.51 -9.21 -5.14
CA ASP A 58 9.46 -10.26 -4.78
C ASP A 58 8.95 -11.68 -5.07
N MET A 59 7.74 -11.81 -5.65
CA MET A 59 7.26 -13.08 -6.16
C MET A 59 8.01 -13.42 -7.46
N ASP A 60 8.87 -14.42 -7.38
CA ASP A 60 9.69 -14.86 -8.50
C ASP A 60 9.49 -16.34 -8.81
N ALA A 61 8.87 -16.63 -9.92
CA ALA A 61 8.72 -17.95 -10.49
C ALA A 61 9.25 -18.00 -11.94
N THR A 62 10.19 -17.13 -12.28
CA THR A 62 10.75 -16.99 -13.63
C THR A 62 11.46 -18.26 -14.10
N ASN A 63 12.06 -19.03 -13.20
CA ASN A 63 12.65 -20.34 -13.49
C ASN A 63 11.63 -21.36 -14.05
N PHE A 64 10.34 -21.11 -13.85
CA PHE A 64 9.25 -21.92 -14.41
C PHE A 64 8.57 -21.27 -15.63
N GLY A 65 9.15 -20.19 -16.16
CA GLY A 65 8.66 -19.46 -17.33
C GLY A 65 7.57 -18.44 -17.05
N TYR A 66 7.35 -18.06 -15.78
CA TYR A 66 6.43 -16.97 -15.44
C TYR A 66 7.14 -15.61 -15.50
N GLU A 67 6.38 -14.56 -15.77
CA GLU A 67 6.89 -13.20 -15.63
C GLU A 67 7.08 -12.83 -14.15
N PRO A 68 8.01 -11.89 -13.81
CA PRO A 68 8.18 -11.41 -12.45
C PRO A 68 6.86 -10.94 -11.83
N GLY A 69 6.61 -11.26 -10.57
CA GLY A 69 5.40 -10.89 -9.84
C GLY A 69 4.18 -11.78 -10.13
N VAL A 70 4.29 -12.74 -11.07
CA VAL A 70 3.20 -13.67 -11.35
C VAL A 70 3.15 -14.77 -10.30
N ILE A 71 1.98 -14.95 -9.67
CA ILE A 71 1.72 -15.98 -8.67
C ILE A 71 1.19 -17.23 -9.38
N PRO A 72 1.97 -18.33 -9.45
CA PRO A 72 1.53 -19.55 -10.11
C PRO A 72 0.22 -20.09 -9.55
N GLY A 73 -0.68 -20.51 -10.43
CA GLY A 73 -1.97 -21.09 -10.04
C GLY A 73 -3.06 -20.08 -9.66
N MET A 74 -2.75 -18.79 -9.56
CA MET A 74 -3.77 -17.75 -9.37
C MET A 74 -4.28 -17.21 -10.72
N LYS A 75 -5.56 -16.83 -10.76
CA LYS A 75 -6.17 -16.20 -11.96
C LYS A 75 -5.60 -14.80 -12.24
N VAL A 76 -5.20 -14.08 -11.19
CA VAL A 76 -4.61 -12.75 -11.25
C VAL A 76 -3.44 -12.67 -10.27
N SER A 77 -2.47 -11.83 -10.56
CA SER A 77 -1.33 -11.53 -9.68
C SER A 77 -1.25 -10.05 -9.35
N THR A 78 -2.11 -9.25 -9.98
CA THR A 78 -2.31 -7.83 -9.70
C THR A 78 -3.74 -7.66 -9.18
N PHE A 79 -3.88 -7.15 -7.97
CA PHE A 79 -5.14 -7.02 -7.27
C PHE A 79 -5.64 -5.58 -7.38
N LYS A 80 -6.79 -5.38 -8.04
CA LYS A 80 -7.38 -4.05 -8.25
C LYS A 80 -8.04 -3.55 -6.98
N ALA A 81 -7.73 -2.30 -6.59
CA ALA A 81 -8.40 -1.61 -5.51
C ALA A 81 -9.82 -1.15 -5.91
N SER A 82 -10.66 -0.85 -4.93
CA SER A 82 -12.01 -0.34 -5.16
C SER A 82 -11.98 1.10 -5.65
N GLU A 83 -12.53 1.37 -6.83
CA GLU A 83 -12.64 2.71 -7.39
C GLU A 83 -13.47 3.63 -6.47
N GLU A 84 -14.56 3.13 -5.88
CA GLU A 84 -15.38 3.89 -4.94
C GLU A 84 -14.58 4.34 -3.71
N LEU A 85 -13.77 3.43 -3.12
CA LEU A 85 -12.92 3.77 -1.99
C LEU A 85 -11.81 4.76 -2.37
N ILE A 86 -11.25 4.66 -3.58
CA ILE A 86 -10.25 5.61 -4.10
C ILE A 86 -10.85 7.01 -4.20
N GLU A 87 -12.05 7.15 -4.79
CA GLU A 87 -12.71 8.44 -4.93
C GLU A 87 -13.05 9.08 -3.58
N LYS A 88 -13.56 8.29 -2.63
CA LYS A 88 -13.84 8.76 -1.27
C LYS A 88 -12.56 9.19 -0.55
N ALA A 89 -11.49 8.39 -0.65
CA ALA A 89 -10.19 8.72 -0.07
C ALA A 89 -9.58 9.99 -0.68
N GLU A 90 -9.65 10.15 -2.00
CA GLU A 90 -9.16 11.36 -2.67
C GLU A 90 -9.91 12.62 -2.19
N LYS A 91 -11.24 12.54 -2.04
CA LYS A 91 -12.05 13.64 -1.49
C LYS A 91 -11.67 13.95 -0.05
N ALA A 92 -11.48 12.91 0.79
CA ALA A 92 -11.05 13.08 2.17
C ALA A 92 -9.66 13.72 2.26
N CYS A 93 -8.69 13.29 1.44
CA CYS A 93 -7.37 13.91 1.38
C CYS A 93 -7.45 15.40 1.01
N LYS A 94 -8.16 15.74 -0.06
CA LYS A 94 -8.32 17.13 -0.51
C LYS A 94 -8.98 18.05 0.52
N ARG A 95 -9.84 17.50 1.38
CA ARG A 95 -10.51 18.23 2.45
C ARG A 95 -9.64 18.42 3.68
N GLU A 96 -8.96 17.37 4.12
CA GLU A 96 -8.30 17.32 5.43
C GLU A 96 -6.81 17.66 5.40
N VAL A 97 -6.16 17.44 4.25
CA VAL A 97 -4.72 17.65 4.04
C VAL A 97 -4.44 18.27 2.65
N PRO A 98 -5.06 19.41 2.34
CA PRO A 98 -5.01 20.01 1.00
C PRO A 98 -3.60 20.43 0.56
N GLU A 99 -2.67 20.53 1.48
CA GLU A 99 -1.26 20.86 1.24
C GLU A 99 -0.45 19.70 0.69
N LEU A 100 -0.96 18.46 0.77
CA LEU A 100 -0.24 17.27 0.33
C LEU A 100 -0.62 16.89 -1.12
N GLY A 101 0.37 16.45 -1.89
CA GLY A 101 0.14 15.79 -3.16
C GLY A 101 -0.60 14.46 -2.97
N VAL A 102 -1.62 14.22 -3.80
CA VAL A 102 -2.37 12.95 -3.79
C VAL A 102 -2.23 12.30 -5.14
N PHE A 103 -1.61 11.13 -5.16
CA PHE A 103 -1.32 10.34 -6.35
C PHE A 103 -2.13 9.05 -6.35
N LYS A 104 -2.55 8.63 -7.53
CA LYS A 104 -3.21 7.33 -7.72
C LYS A 104 -2.31 6.44 -8.56
N GLY A 105 -1.95 5.28 -8.03
CA GLY A 105 -1.02 4.39 -8.74
C GLY A 105 -0.81 3.06 -8.05
N ARG A 106 0.00 2.23 -8.70
CA ARG A 106 0.33 0.89 -8.22
C ARG A 106 1.17 0.94 -6.95
N VAL A 107 0.77 0.17 -5.94
CA VAL A 107 1.57 -0.14 -4.76
C VAL A 107 2.22 -1.50 -4.96
N VAL A 108 3.53 -1.60 -4.73
CA VAL A 108 4.25 -2.87 -4.83
C VAL A 108 4.81 -3.28 -3.48
N SER A 109 4.62 -4.53 -3.11
CA SER A 109 5.01 -5.05 -1.79
C SER A 109 6.04 -6.16 -1.91
N GLY A 110 6.91 -6.28 -0.91
CA GLY A 110 7.84 -7.39 -0.78
C GLY A 110 8.40 -7.48 0.64
N ASP A 111 8.95 -8.65 0.99
CA ASP A 111 9.52 -8.91 2.32
C ASP A 111 10.91 -8.30 2.51
N GLN A 112 11.13 -7.09 1.96
CA GLN A 112 12.39 -6.37 2.08
C GLN A 112 12.18 -4.87 2.20
N PHE A 113 12.95 -4.23 3.06
CA PHE A 113 13.05 -2.79 3.11
C PHE A 113 13.95 -2.30 1.96
N VAL A 114 13.38 -1.56 1.00
CA VAL A 114 14.11 -1.05 -0.16
C VAL A 114 14.81 0.24 0.22
N SER A 115 16.15 0.20 0.30
CA SER A 115 17.01 1.30 0.72
C SER A 115 18.20 1.55 -0.21
N ASP A 116 18.23 0.91 -1.38
CA ASP A 116 19.29 1.10 -2.35
C ASP A 116 18.73 1.40 -3.74
N LYS A 117 19.46 2.25 -4.47
CA LYS A 117 19.03 2.75 -5.77
C LYS A 117 18.91 1.68 -6.85
N ALA A 118 19.71 0.61 -6.79
CA ALA A 118 19.69 -0.44 -7.80
C ALA A 118 18.39 -1.27 -7.67
N THR A 119 18.04 -1.67 -6.45
CA THR A 119 16.79 -2.38 -6.15
C THR A 119 15.58 -1.51 -6.46
N LYS A 120 15.59 -0.23 -6.04
CA LYS A 120 14.54 0.75 -6.40
C LYS A 120 14.29 0.81 -7.90
N ASN A 121 15.36 1.03 -8.68
CA ASN A 121 15.24 1.16 -10.13
C ASN A 121 14.71 -0.13 -10.77
N ARG A 122 15.24 -1.28 -10.37
CA ARG A 122 14.75 -2.58 -10.83
C ARG A 122 13.24 -2.75 -10.57
N ILE A 123 12.77 -2.42 -9.38
CA ILE A 123 11.34 -2.52 -9.02
C ILE A 123 10.52 -1.51 -9.83
N ALA A 124 10.96 -0.26 -9.94
CA ALA A 124 10.27 0.79 -10.68
C ALA A 124 10.14 0.44 -12.17
N ASP A 125 11.22 -0.05 -12.78
CA ASP A 125 11.26 -0.39 -14.21
C ASP A 125 10.45 -1.65 -14.52
N THR A 126 10.49 -2.65 -13.65
CA THR A 126 9.79 -3.93 -13.86
C THR A 126 8.29 -3.82 -13.60
N PHE A 127 7.90 -3.16 -12.53
CA PHE A 127 6.51 -3.18 -12.05
C PHE A 127 5.76 -1.87 -12.25
N HIS A 128 6.45 -0.79 -12.60
CA HIS A 128 5.87 0.55 -12.78
C HIS A 128 5.13 1.06 -11.54
N GLY A 129 5.62 0.69 -10.33
CA GLY A 129 5.05 1.09 -9.04
C GLY A 129 5.18 2.59 -8.78
N TYR A 130 4.28 3.13 -7.97
CA TYR A 130 4.34 4.49 -7.43
C TYR A 130 5.08 4.53 -6.10
N CYS A 131 4.88 3.52 -5.28
CA CYS A 131 5.62 3.34 -4.03
C CYS A 131 5.79 1.86 -3.71
N THR A 132 6.74 1.57 -2.80
CA THR A 132 7.04 0.23 -2.30
C THR A 132 6.91 0.17 -0.79
N GLU A 133 6.39 -0.92 -0.28
CA GLU A 133 6.20 -1.21 1.13
C GLU A 133 6.17 -2.73 1.37
N MET A 134 5.71 -3.21 2.51
CA MET A 134 5.93 -4.61 2.87
C MET A 134 4.65 -5.44 3.12
N GLU A 135 3.43 -4.89 3.04
CA GLU A 135 2.21 -5.59 3.48
C GLU A 135 1.02 -5.50 2.51
N GLY A 136 0.93 -4.42 1.75
CA GLY A 136 -0.28 -4.06 1.02
C GLY A 136 -0.74 -5.11 0.02
N ALA A 137 0.18 -5.68 -0.76
CA ALA A 137 -0.19 -6.71 -1.74
C ALA A 137 -0.69 -7.99 -1.09
N ALA A 138 -0.15 -8.37 0.07
CA ALA A 138 -0.60 -9.54 0.82
C ALA A 138 -2.03 -9.34 1.37
N ILE A 139 -2.35 -8.12 1.87
CA ILE A 139 -3.69 -7.73 2.28
C ILE A 139 -4.65 -7.73 1.09
N ALA A 140 -4.22 -7.14 -0.03
CA ALA A 140 -4.98 -7.08 -1.27
C ALA A 140 -5.32 -8.49 -1.80
N GLN A 141 -4.36 -9.41 -1.76
CA GLN A 141 -4.57 -10.81 -2.14
C GLN A 141 -5.59 -11.50 -1.24
N ALA A 142 -5.50 -11.32 0.08
CA ALA A 142 -6.46 -11.89 1.02
C ALA A 142 -7.86 -11.29 0.82
N ALA A 143 -7.97 -9.97 0.60
CA ALA A 143 -9.24 -9.31 0.30
C ALA A 143 -9.85 -9.82 -1.02
N TYR A 144 -9.03 -9.96 -2.08
CA TYR A 144 -9.44 -10.52 -3.37
C TYR A 144 -10.01 -11.94 -3.23
N LEU A 145 -9.32 -12.82 -2.50
CA LEU A 145 -9.76 -14.21 -2.28
C LEU A 145 -11.08 -14.30 -1.50
N ASN A 146 -11.39 -13.29 -0.70
CA ASN A 146 -12.64 -13.18 0.05
C ASN A 146 -13.72 -12.32 -0.65
N ASN A 147 -13.44 -11.80 -1.87
CA ASN A 147 -14.32 -10.88 -2.60
C ASN A 147 -14.70 -9.62 -1.80
N ILE A 148 -13.76 -9.09 -1.03
CA ILE A 148 -13.94 -7.87 -0.23
C ILE A 148 -13.21 -6.71 -0.93
N PRO A 149 -13.88 -5.56 -1.17
CA PRO A 149 -13.22 -4.38 -1.71
C PRO A 149 -12.13 -3.88 -0.76
N PHE A 150 -11.03 -3.41 -1.32
CA PHE A 150 -9.92 -2.89 -0.53
C PHE A 150 -9.36 -1.59 -1.10
N LEU A 151 -8.64 -0.86 -0.26
CA LEU A 151 -7.79 0.27 -0.62
C LEU A 151 -6.52 0.26 0.23
N ILE A 152 -5.39 0.50 -0.42
CA ILE A 152 -4.11 0.75 0.26
C ILE A 152 -3.81 2.25 0.15
N ILE A 153 -3.49 2.88 1.28
CA ILE A 153 -3.14 4.29 1.39
C ILE A 153 -1.75 4.37 1.99
N ARG A 154 -0.84 5.09 1.34
CA ARG A 154 0.54 5.23 1.81
C ARG A 154 0.94 6.70 1.86
N ALA A 155 1.44 7.15 3.02
CA ALA A 155 2.18 8.39 3.11
C ALA A 155 3.65 8.11 2.76
N ILE A 156 4.23 8.92 1.89
CA ILE A 156 5.61 8.71 1.47
C ILE A 156 6.57 9.15 2.57
N SER A 157 7.34 8.21 3.10
CA SER A 157 8.32 8.44 4.17
C SER A 157 9.71 8.78 3.64
N ASP A 158 10.06 8.23 2.50
CA ASP A 158 11.39 8.31 1.92
C ASP A 158 11.38 8.10 0.40
N LYS A 159 12.54 8.21 -0.22
CA LYS A 159 12.67 8.02 -1.66
C LYS A 159 13.06 6.59 -2.05
N ALA A 160 13.00 5.64 -1.13
CA ALA A 160 13.42 4.24 -1.34
C ALA A 160 14.85 4.13 -1.92
N ASP A 161 15.75 5.02 -1.52
CA ASP A 161 17.15 5.08 -1.98
C ASP A 161 18.10 5.33 -0.81
N ASP A 162 19.38 5.58 -1.13
CA ASP A 162 20.46 5.78 -0.14
C ASP A 162 20.20 6.93 0.85
N SER A 163 19.19 7.78 0.61
CA SER A 163 18.77 8.85 1.52
C SER A 163 17.70 8.43 2.55
N ALA A 164 17.18 7.23 2.45
CA ALA A 164 16.00 6.74 3.21
C ALA A 164 16.15 6.74 4.74
N ALA A 165 17.38 6.87 5.25
CA ALA A 165 17.67 6.69 6.68
C ALA A 165 17.67 7.99 7.51
N MET A 166 17.48 9.18 6.91
CA MET A 166 17.89 10.41 7.59
C MET A 166 16.88 11.14 8.46
N ASP A 167 15.56 10.93 8.32
CA ASP A 167 14.59 11.69 9.14
C ASP A 167 13.29 10.90 9.47
N TYR A 168 13.42 9.59 9.63
CA TYR A 168 12.29 8.68 9.82
C TYR A 168 11.38 9.05 11.00
N ASP A 169 11.96 9.35 12.17
CA ASP A 169 11.19 9.56 13.41
C ASP A 169 10.32 10.83 13.39
N GLU A 170 10.84 11.94 12.85
CA GLU A 170 10.08 13.19 12.76
C GLU A 170 9.00 13.08 11.68
N PHE A 171 9.37 12.46 10.56
CA PHE A 171 8.48 12.29 9.45
C PHE A 171 7.33 11.33 9.77
N GLU A 172 7.61 10.21 10.44
CA GLU A 172 6.61 9.22 10.87
C GLU A 172 5.49 9.87 11.69
N ARG A 173 5.82 10.72 12.65
CA ARG A 173 4.81 11.42 13.49
C ARG A 173 3.88 12.30 12.67
N ARG A 174 4.41 13.03 11.69
CA ARG A 174 3.60 13.90 10.80
C ARG A 174 2.73 13.07 9.88
N ALA A 175 3.29 12.02 9.29
CA ALA A 175 2.57 11.08 8.44
C ALA A 175 1.41 10.40 9.18
N ILE A 176 1.64 9.95 10.42
CA ILE A 176 0.61 9.37 11.29
C ILE A 176 -0.51 10.40 11.56
N ALA A 177 -0.17 11.64 11.94
CA ALA A 177 -1.16 12.66 12.24
C ALA A 177 -2.05 12.98 11.02
N ASN A 178 -1.47 13.10 9.83
CA ASN A 178 -2.19 13.34 8.59
C ASN A 178 -3.04 12.14 8.17
N SER A 179 -2.48 10.92 8.30
CA SER A 179 -3.23 9.68 8.03
C SER A 179 -4.45 9.54 8.94
N VAL A 180 -4.34 9.89 10.22
CA VAL A 180 -5.48 9.84 11.17
C VAL A 180 -6.58 10.83 10.78
N LYS A 181 -6.23 12.07 10.38
CA LYS A 181 -7.23 13.06 9.92
C LYS A 181 -7.98 12.53 8.68
N MET A 182 -7.24 12.12 7.69
CA MET A 182 -7.79 11.58 6.44
C MET A 182 -8.67 10.34 6.68
N LEU A 183 -8.21 9.38 7.50
CA LEU A 183 -8.96 8.18 7.81
C LEU A 183 -10.28 8.47 8.52
N ARG A 184 -10.29 9.38 9.50
CA ARG A 184 -11.53 9.78 10.18
C ARG A 184 -12.54 10.34 9.19
N ALA A 185 -12.11 11.18 8.27
CA ALA A 185 -12.95 11.74 7.24
C ALA A 185 -13.44 10.67 6.26
N LEU A 186 -12.55 9.80 5.79
CA LEU A 186 -12.92 8.69 4.90
C LEU A 186 -13.94 7.74 5.53
N VAL A 187 -13.74 7.38 6.80
CA VAL A 187 -14.66 6.49 7.53
C VAL A 187 -16.03 7.12 7.73
N ALA A 188 -16.10 8.44 7.89
CA ALA A 188 -17.38 9.14 8.01
C ALA A 188 -18.15 9.19 6.68
N ASP A 189 -17.45 9.03 5.55
CA ASP A 189 -18.01 9.07 4.19
C ASP A 189 -18.35 7.66 3.64
N ILE A 190 -18.03 6.58 4.36
CA ILE A 190 -18.36 5.18 4.02
C ILE A 190 -19.61 4.72 4.75
#